data_30649a8a665386f19fce4949a8ad4130
#
_entry.id   30649a8a665386f19fce4949a8ad4130
#
_cell.length_a   1.000
_cell.length_b   1.000
_cell.length_c   1.000
_cell.angle_alpha   90.00
_cell.angle_beta   90.00
_cell.angle_gamma   90.00
#
_symmetry.space_group_name_H-M   'P 1'
#
loop_
_entity.id
_entity.type
_entity.pdbx_description
1 polymer ?
#
loop_
_entity_poly.entity_id
_entity_poly.type
_entity_poly.pdbx_seq_one_letter_code
_entity_poly.pdbx_strand_id
1 'polypeptide(L)'
;MKAVGTYVTREEAEAVRAEMMKRPDTPYQDSTLQDCFRMFKESREYKGRSDKARELYDIAWKYLRPLWHFKIAALYAQDFQNILDKMADNGLSQSMLEKERTLISKLYRTAIGWRVVDANLASVLKVEGRKSPEREIFTDEQVTLILSQKNTPTGQMVIALLACGVRIYELLHFKHEDFHRT
;
A
#
# COMPACT_ATOMS: atom_id res chain seq x y z
N MET A 1 -20.26 -21.72 -9.31
CA MET A 1 -19.44 -22.85 -9.80
C MET A 1 -20.15 -23.44 -11.02
N LYS A 2 -19.49 -23.48 -12.19
CA LYS A 2 -20.03 -24.23 -13.35
C LYS A 2 -19.67 -25.69 -13.15
N ALA A 3 -20.66 -26.61 -13.29
CA ALA A 3 -20.39 -28.03 -13.30
C ALA A 3 -19.53 -28.37 -14.52
N VAL A 4 -18.39 -29.04 -14.29
CA VAL A 4 -17.39 -29.31 -15.33
C VAL A 4 -17.69 -30.59 -16.12
N GLY A 5 -18.72 -31.32 -15.77
CA GLY A 5 -19.15 -32.52 -16.45
C GLY A 5 -19.62 -33.60 -15.48
N THR A 6 -20.24 -34.64 -16.04
CA THR A 6 -20.62 -35.84 -15.30
C THR A 6 -19.63 -36.92 -15.69
N TYR A 7 -19.01 -37.58 -14.70
CA TYR A 7 -18.01 -38.64 -14.90
C TYR A 7 -18.59 -39.99 -14.51
N VAL A 8 -18.18 -41.04 -15.21
CA VAL A 8 -18.71 -42.38 -15.02
C VAL A 8 -18.13 -43.05 -13.77
N THR A 9 -16.86 -42.71 -13.45
CA THR A 9 -16.17 -43.23 -12.26
C THR A 9 -15.61 -42.14 -11.40
N ARG A 10 -15.44 -42.44 -10.09
CA ARG A 10 -14.83 -41.54 -9.13
C ARG A 10 -13.39 -41.27 -9.51
N GLU A 11 -12.66 -42.28 -10.02
CA GLU A 11 -11.26 -42.19 -10.43
C GLU A 11 -11.06 -41.19 -11.61
N GLU A 12 -11.97 -41.24 -12.60
CA GLU A 12 -11.98 -40.27 -13.69
C GLU A 12 -12.23 -38.85 -13.19
N ALA A 13 -13.16 -38.65 -12.29
CA ALA A 13 -13.46 -37.36 -11.70
C ALA A 13 -12.26 -36.81 -10.89
N GLU A 14 -11.56 -37.67 -10.14
CA GLU A 14 -10.37 -37.33 -9.39
C GLU A 14 -9.18 -37.02 -10.31
N ALA A 15 -8.99 -37.78 -11.40
CA ALA A 15 -7.95 -37.52 -12.40
C ALA A 15 -8.15 -36.16 -13.12
N VAL A 16 -9.38 -35.89 -13.58
CA VAL A 16 -9.73 -34.61 -14.21
C VAL A 16 -9.60 -33.45 -13.20
N ARG A 17 -9.99 -33.67 -11.95
CA ARG A 17 -9.82 -32.67 -10.89
C ARG A 17 -8.33 -32.40 -10.63
N ALA A 18 -7.49 -33.47 -10.61
CA ALA A 18 -6.03 -33.33 -10.44
C ALA A 18 -5.41 -32.58 -11.63
N GLU A 19 -5.88 -32.85 -12.85
CA GLU A 19 -5.40 -32.17 -14.06
C GLU A 19 -5.86 -30.69 -14.11
N MET A 20 -7.08 -30.38 -13.68
CA MET A 20 -7.57 -29.02 -13.54
C MET A 20 -6.87 -28.24 -12.41
N MET A 21 -6.39 -28.96 -11.39
CA MET A 21 -5.61 -28.38 -10.31
C MET A 21 -4.12 -28.24 -10.66
N LYS A 22 -3.64 -28.92 -11.71
CA LYS A 22 -2.32 -28.63 -12.24
C LYS A 22 -2.33 -27.21 -12.76
N ARG A 23 -1.56 -26.36 -12.12
CA ARG A 23 -1.31 -25.03 -12.64
C ARG A 23 -0.65 -25.18 -14.02
N PRO A 24 -1.16 -24.50 -15.05
CA PRO A 24 -0.45 -24.52 -16.34
C PRO A 24 0.99 -24.07 -16.06
N ASP A 25 1.96 -24.77 -16.65
CA ASP A 25 3.36 -24.34 -16.63
C ASP A 25 3.44 -22.94 -17.19
N THR A 26 3.56 -21.97 -16.30
CA THR A 26 3.76 -20.58 -16.69
C THR A 26 5.26 -20.30 -16.63
N PRO A 27 5.81 -19.49 -17.56
CA PRO A 27 7.23 -19.13 -17.51
C PRO A 27 7.63 -18.40 -16.23
N TYR A 28 6.65 -18.08 -15.37
CA TYR A 28 6.82 -17.34 -14.11
C TYR A 28 6.68 -18.20 -12.87
N GLN A 29 6.53 -19.53 -13.00
CA GLN A 29 6.24 -20.43 -11.87
C GLN A 29 7.31 -20.41 -10.77
N ASP A 30 8.55 -20.12 -11.15
CA ASP A 30 9.69 -20.00 -10.25
C ASP A 30 10.01 -18.55 -9.84
N SER A 31 9.11 -17.61 -10.10
CA SER A 31 9.34 -16.21 -9.80
C SER A 31 9.53 -15.98 -8.30
N THR A 32 10.57 -15.23 -7.99
CA THR A 32 10.88 -14.79 -6.64
C THR A 32 10.05 -13.56 -6.27
N LEU A 33 10.01 -13.22 -4.98
CA LEU A 33 9.40 -11.97 -4.52
C LEU A 33 10.07 -10.76 -5.19
N GLN A 34 11.39 -10.84 -5.45
CA GLN A 34 12.15 -9.81 -6.16
C GLN A 34 11.71 -9.65 -7.63
N ASP A 35 11.42 -10.76 -8.31
CA ASP A 35 10.91 -10.71 -9.67
C ASP A 35 9.53 -10.03 -9.72
N CYS A 36 8.66 -10.35 -8.76
CA CYS A 36 7.35 -9.70 -8.64
C CYS A 36 7.48 -8.19 -8.40
N PHE A 37 8.45 -7.75 -7.58
CA PHE A 37 8.68 -6.33 -7.36
C PHE A 37 9.23 -5.63 -8.61
N ARG A 38 10.17 -6.25 -9.34
CA ARG A 38 10.69 -5.73 -10.61
C ARG A 38 9.55 -5.50 -11.61
N MET A 39 8.69 -6.49 -11.78
CA MET A 39 7.56 -6.40 -12.70
C MET A 39 6.50 -5.39 -12.24
N PHE A 40 6.26 -5.29 -10.91
CA PHE A 40 5.41 -4.24 -10.38
C PHE A 40 5.94 -2.85 -10.75
N LYS A 41 7.27 -2.63 -10.66
CA LYS A 41 7.91 -1.35 -11.07
C LYS A 41 7.74 -1.05 -12.56
N GLU A 42 7.60 -2.05 -13.41
CA GLU A 42 7.35 -1.88 -14.85
C GLU A 42 5.87 -1.61 -15.16
N SER A 43 4.97 -1.87 -14.23
CA SER A 43 3.53 -1.70 -14.42
C SER A 43 3.13 -0.24 -14.63
N ARG A 44 2.02 -0.03 -15.36
CA ARG A 44 1.40 1.31 -15.49
C ARG A 44 1.00 1.90 -14.14
N GLU A 45 0.59 1.04 -13.21
CA GLU A 45 0.21 1.47 -11.87
C GLU A 45 1.36 2.13 -11.13
N TYR A 46 2.56 1.54 -11.16
CA TYR A 46 3.75 2.11 -10.51
C TYR A 46 4.24 3.35 -11.25
N LYS A 47 4.35 3.28 -12.59
CA LYS A 47 4.83 4.39 -13.43
C LYS A 47 3.93 5.63 -13.36
N GLY A 48 2.63 5.44 -13.17
CA GLY A 48 1.67 6.53 -13.02
C GLY A 48 1.65 7.21 -11.63
N ARG A 49 2.47 6.72 -10.68
CA ARG A 49 2.57 7.34 -9.35
C ARG A 49 3.59 8.49 -9.34
N SER A 50 3.36 9.44 -8.44
CA SER A 50 4.35 10.50 -8.17
C SER A 50 5.67 9.92 -7.64
N ASP A 51 6.78 10.66 -7.80
CA ASP A 51 8.10 10.24 -7.32
C ASP A 51 8.09 9.92 -5.83
N LYS A 52 7.41 10.76 -5.04
CA LYS A 52 7.27 10.54 -3.60
C LYS A 52 6.51 9.25 -3.25
N ALA A 53 5.50 8.89 -4.03
CA ALA A 53 4.78 7.63 -3.84
C ALA A 53 5.64 6.41 -4.24
N ARG A 54 6.47 6.53 -5.28
CA ARG A 54 7.42 5.50 -5.70
C ARG A 54 8.50 5.29 -4.65
N GLU A 55 9.05 6.37 -4.09
CA GLU A 55 10.01 6.31 -2.99
C GLU A 55 9.46 5.55 -1.77
N LEU A 56 8.18 5.76 -1.43
CA LEU A 56 7.54 5.03 -0.34
C LEU A 56 7.47 3.51 -0.59
N TYR A 57 7.25 3.07 -1.83
CA TYR A 57 7.34 1.65 -2.19
C TYR A 57 8.77 1.12 -2.08
N ASP A 58 9.78 1.90 -2.48
CA ASP A 58 11.18 1.50 -2.36
C ASP A 58 11.63 1.43 -0.88
N ILE A 59 11.08 2.27 -0.01
CA ILE A 59 11.28 2.19 1.45
C ILE A 59 10.63 0.93 2.01
N ALA A 60 9.36 0.68 1.69
CA ALA A 60 8.65 -0.52 2.10
C ALA A 60 9.38 -1.78 1.62
N TRP A 61 9.82 -1.82 0.37
CA TRP A 61 10.58 -2.94 -0.20
C TRP A 61 11.81 -3.35 0.62
N LYS A 62 12.48 -2.40 1.28
CA LYS A 62 13.67 -2.70 2.12
C LYS A 62 13.34 -3.60 3.32
N TYR A 63 12.14 -3.50 3.88
CA TYR A 63 11.72 -4.34 5.01
C TYR A 63 11.50 -5.79 4.58
N LEU A 64 11.12 -6.04 3.31
CA LEU A 64 10.95 -7.37 2.75
C LEU A 64 12.28 -8.05 2.35
N ARG A 65 13.44 -7.42 2.59
CA ARG A 65 14.77 -7.94 2.21
C ARG A 65 15.01 -9.40 2.58
N PRO A 66 14.60 -9.90 3.76
CA PRO A 66 14.80 -11.31 4.12
C PRO A 66 14.07 -12.29 3.18
N LEU A 67 13.03 -11.84 2.48
CA LEU A 67 12.18 -12.68 1.64
C LEU A 67 12.45 -12.54 0.13
N TRP A 68 13.32 -11.64 -0.30
CA TRP A 68 13.51 -11.30 -1.70
C TRP A 68 13.77 -12.48 -2.63
N HIS A 69 14.59 -13.42 -2.17
CA HIS A 69 15.05 -14.57 -2.96
C HIS A 69 14.15 -15.79 -2.88
N PHE A 70 13.10 -15.73 -2.07
CA PHE A 70 12.17 -16.84 -1.97
C PHE A 70 11.16 -16.79 -3.12
N LYS A 71 10.80 -17.97 -3.64
CA LYS A 71 9.71 -18.08 -4.61
C LYS A 71 8.42 -17.60 -3.96
N ILE A 72 7.69 -16.71 -4.64
CA ILE A 72 6.46 -16.15 -4.07
C ILE A 72 5.41 -17.23 -3.75
N ALA A 73 5.39 -18.30 -4.52
CA ALA A 73 4.49 -19.45 -4.29
C ALA A 73 4.85 -20.28 -3.05
N ALA A 74 6.09 -20.15 -2.53
CA ALA A 74 6.55 -20.88 -1.34
C ALA A 74 6.42 -20.07 -0.05
N LEU A 75 6.03 -18.78 -0.14
CA LEU A 75 5.87 -17.92 1.03
C LEU A 75 4.49 -18.11 1.67
N TYR A 76 4.47 -18.04 2.99
CA TYR A 76 3.27 -18.11 3.82
C TYR A 76 2.94 -16.75 4.40
N ALA A 77 1.68 -16.56 4.79
CA ALA A 77 1.25 -15.33 5.45
C ALA A 77 2.07 -15.03 6.72
N GLN A 78 2.50 -16.08 7.44
CA GLN A 78 3.30 -15.94 8.66
C GLN A 78 4.67 -15.30 8.39
N ASP A 79 5.28 -15.53 7.22
CA ASP A 79 6.58 -14.94 6.88
C ASP A 79 6.47 -13.40 6.81
N PHE A 80 5.39 -12.91 6.21
CA PHE A 80 5.09 -11.47 6.15
C PHE A 80 4.64 -10.92 7.49
N GLN A 81 3.83 -11.70 8.25
CA GLN A 81 3.40 -11.27 9.57
C GLN A 81 4.60 -11.06 10.50
N ASN A 82 5.57 -11.96 10.48
CA ASN A 82 6.81 -11.83 11.27
C ASN A 82 7.59 -10.54 10.95
N ILE A 83 7.52 -10.07 9.70
CA ILE A 83 8.14 -8.79 9.31
C ILE A 83 7.34 -7.61 9.88
N LEU A 84 5.99 -7.64 9.75
CA LEU A 84 5.13 -6.61 10.29
C LEU A 84 5.25 -6.50 11.82
N ASP A 85 5.31 -7.64 12.51
CA ASP A 85 5.47 -7.70 13.96
C ASP A 85 6.81 -7.08 14.37
N LYS A 86 7.92 -7.43 13.70
CA LYS A 86 9.23 -6.78 13.92
C LYS A 86 9.22 -5.27 13.65
N MET A 87 8.48 -4.83 12.64
CA MET A 87 8.33 -3.40 12.36
C MET A 87 7.55 -2.72 13.49
N ALA A 88 6.50 -3.35 14.02
CA ALA A 88 5.73 -2.86 15.16
C ALA A 88 6.58 -2.79 16.44
N ASP A 89 7.35 -3.84 16.75
CA ASP A 89 8.28 -3.91 17.89
C ASP A 89 9.35 -2.81 17.83
N ASN A 90 9.79 -2.46 16.63
CA ASN A 90 10.69 -1.33 16.38
C ASN A 90 9.99 0.03 16.46
N GLY A 91 8.73 0.09 16.88
CA GLY A 91 7.99 1.32 17.12
C GLY A 91 7.52 2.06 15.86
N LEU A 92 7.48 1.40 14.69
CA LEU A 92 6.98 2.00 13.48
C LEU A 92 5.47 2.31 13.61
N SER A 93 5.04 3.37 12.92
CA SER A 93 3.63 3.77 12.94
C SER A 93 2.75 2.77 12.20
N GLN A 94 1.51 2.64 12.64
CA GLN A 94 0.49 1.82 11.96
C GLN A 94 0.38 2.17 10.47
N SER A 95 0.45 3.45 10.12
CA SER A 95 0.44 3.91 8.73
C SER A 95 1.61 3.35 7.91
N MET A 96 2.78 3.14 8.51
CA MET A 96 3.92 2.53 7.82
C MET A 96 3.71 1.03 7.59
N LEU A 97 3.18 0.32 8.58
CA LEU A 97 2.82 -1.10 8.45
C LEU A 97 1.72 -1.31 7.40
N GLU A 98 0.73 -0.41 7.32
CA GLU A 98 -0.31 -0.44 6.29
C GLU A 98 0.25 -0.25 4.88
N LYS A 99 1.27 0.59 4.71
CA LYS A 99 1.99 0.75 3.44
C LYS A 99 2.73 -0.53 3.06
N GLU A 100 3.36 -1.18 4.03
CA GLU A 100 4.01 -2.48 3.84
C GLU A 100 3.01 -3.53 3.36
N ARG A 101 1.89 -3.71 4.07
CA ARG A 101 0.80 -4.60 3.67
C ARG A 101 0.28 -4.26 2.27
N THR A 102 0.20 -2.97 1.95
CA THR A 102 -0.24 -2.52 0.62
C THR A 102 0.75 -2.95 -0.45
N LEU A 103 2.06 -2.83 -0.22
CA LEU A 103 3.08 -3.31 -1.15
C LEU A 103 2.95 -4.83 -1.34
N ILE A 104 2.89 -5.60 -0.26
CA ILE A 104 2.71 -7.07 -0.31
C ILE A 104 1.49 -7.41 -1.18
N SER A 105 0.36 -6.71 -0.97
CA SER A 105 -0.85 -6.90 -1.77
C SER A 105 -0.63 -6.64 -3.27
N LYS A 106 0.17 -5.64 -3.63
CA LYS A 106 0.52 -5.35 -5.02
C LYS A 106 1.35 -6.46 -5.65
N LEU A 107 2.33 -6.98 -4.91
CA LEU A 107 3.18 -8.08 -5.37
C LEU A 107 2.35 -9.34 -5.62
N TYR A 108 1.46 -9.69 -4.70
CA TYR A 108 0.55 -10.83 -4.89
C TYR A 108 -0.41 -10.61 -6.06
N ARG A 109 -0.95 -9.41 -6.28
CA ARG A 109 -1.77 -9.13 -7.45
C ARG A 109 -1.01 -9.35 -8.76
N THR A 110 0.26 -8.98 -8.80
CA THR A 110 1.13 -9.24 -9.96
C THR A 110 1.28 -10.75 -10.17
N ALA A 111 1.60 -11.50 -9.12
CA ALA A 111 1.76 -12.95 -9.17
C ALA A 111 0.47 -13.70 -9.53
N ILE A 112 -0.69 -13.24 -9.05
CA ILE A 112 -2.02 -13.75 -9.44
C ILE A 112 -2.26 -13.51 -10.93
N GLY A 113 -1.93 -12.33 -11.44
CA GLY A 113 -2.02 -12.02 -12.87
C GLY A 113 -1.21 -12.96 -13.74
N TRP A 114 -0.12 -13.53 -13.24
CA TRP A 114 0.72 -14.54 -13.93
C TRP A 114 0.33 -15.97 -13.58
N ARG A 115 -0.71 -16.18 -12.80
CA ARG A 115 -1.17 -17.50 -12.35
C ARG A 115 -0.12 -18.28 -11.55
N VAL A 116 0.80 -17.58 -10.89
CA VAL A 116 1.82 -18.18 -10.01
C VAL A 116 1.22 -18.56 -8.66
N VAL A 117 0.31 -17.72 -8.16
CA VAL A 117 -0.44 -17.93 -6.92
C VAL A 117 -1.92 -17.66 -7.15
N ASP A 118 -2.79 -18.26 -6.33
CA ASP A 118 -4.25 -18.14 -6.48
C ASP A 118 -4.88 -17.15 -5.49
N ALA A 119 -4.16 -16.83 -4.41
CA ALA A 119 -4.67 -15.99 -3.33
C ALA A 119 -3.70 -14.89 -2.95
N ASN A 120 -4.25 -13.76 -2.50
CA ASN A 120 -3.49 -12.64 -1.98
C ASN A 120 -3.34 -12.79 -0.45
N LEU A 121 -2.15 -13.19 0.00
CA LEU A 121 -1.87 -13.38 1.43
C LEU A 121 -1.94 -12.10 2.25
N ALA A 122 -1.82 -10.92 1.63
CA ALA A 122 -1.93 -9.65 2.35
C ALA A 122 -3.32 -9.41 2.97
N SER A 123 -4.35 -10.13 2.52
CA SER A 123 -5.71 -10.00 3.03
C SER A 123 -5.88 -10.51 4.47
N VAL A 124 -5.05 -11.46 4.90
CA VAL A 124 -5.11 -12.07 6.23
C VAL A 124 -4.08 -11.46 7.21
N LEU A 125 -3.22 -10.55 6.75
CA LEU A 125 -2.22 -9.90 7.59
C LEU A 125 -2.86 -8.90 8.55
N LYS A 126 -2.46 -8.97 9.81
CA LYS A 126 -2.85 -8.01 10.84
C LYS A 126 -1.85 -6.86 10.88
N VAL A 127 -2.36 -5.65 11.06
CA VAL A 127 -1.54 -4.45 11.14
C VAL A 127 -1.83 -3.76 12.46
N GLU A 128 -0.91 -3.90 13.39
CA GLU A 128 -1.00 -3.31 14.72
C GLU A 128 0.33 -2.59 15.01
N GLY A 129 0.36 -1.30 14.75
CA GLY A 129 1.52 -0.44 14.98
C GLY A 129 1.21 0.70 15.93
N ARG A 130 2.23 1.53 16.20
CA ARG A 130 2.05 2.72 17.02
C ARG A 130 1.03 3.65 16.36
N LYS A 131 -0.09 3.91 17.06
CA LYS A 131 -1.08 4.90 16.62
C LYS A 131 -0.48 6.30 16.69
N SER A 132 -0.73 7.11 15.66
CA SER A 132 -0.41 8.53 15.74
C SER A 132 -1.30 9.18 16.81
N PRO A 133 -0.77 10.11 17.62
CA PRO A 133 -1.61 10.90 18.50
C PRO A 133 -2.69 11.61 17.70
N GLU A 134 -3.88 11.71 18.27
CA GLU A 134 -4.94 12.54 17.69
C GLU A 134 -4.43 13.97 17.58
N ARG A 135 -4.72 14.60 16.46
CA ARG A 135 -4.37 16.01 16.26
C ARG A 135 -5.39 16.83 17.06
N GLU A 136 -4.88 17.60 18.00
CA GLU A 136 -5.70 18.56 18.71
C GLU A 136 -6.10 19.72 17.80
N ILE A 137 -7.30 20.24 18.00
CA ILE A 137 -7.76 21.48 17.40
C ILE A 137 -7.19 22.65 18.23
N PHE A 138 -6.97 23.78 17.59
CA PHE A 138 -6.54 24.98 18.31
C PHE A 138 -7.59 25.43 19.32
N THR A 139 -7.14 25.78 20.53
CA THR A 139 -7.99 26.42 21.54
C THR A 139 -8.30 27.87 21.13
N ASP A 140 -9.33 28.49 21.73
CA ASP A 140 -9.70 29.87 21.45
C ASP A 140 -8.56 30.84 21.78
N GLU A 141 -7.78 30.56 22.84
CA GLU A 141 -6.61 31.36 23.21
C GLU A 141 -5.51 31.27 22.15
N GLN A 142 -5.27 30.05 21.61
CA GLN A 142 -4.30 29.83 20.54
C GLN A 142 -4.73 30.53 19.25
N VAL A 143 -6.02 30.48 18.92
CA VAL A 143 -6.59 31.19 17.76
C VAL A 143 -6.40 32.70 17.94
N THR A 144 -6.70 33.25 19.13
CA THR A 144 -6.51 34.66 19.45
C THR A 144 -5.05 35.08 19.32
N LEU A 145 -4.12 34.24 19.79
CA LEU A 145 -2.68 34.47 19.64
C LEU A 145 -2.26 34.50 18.16
N ILE A 146 -2.75 33.57 17.34
CA ILE A 146 -2.49 33.52 15.91
C ILE A 146 -3.01 34.82 15.24
N LEU A 147 -4.24 35.23 15.55
CA LEU A 147 -4.85 36.44 14.98
C LEU A 147 -4.07 37.70 15.40
N SER A 148 -3.44 37.75 16.57
CA SER A 148 -2.59 38.87 16.98
C SER A 148 -1.37 39.05 16.10
N GLN A 149 -0.90 37.98 15.39
CA GLN A 149 0.25 38.00 14.48
C GLN A 149 -0.09 38.47 13.05
N LYS A 150 -1.26 39.02 12.82
CA LYS A 150 -1.76 39.45 11.48
C LYS A 150 -0.86 40.39 10.70
N ASN A 151 0.06 41.09 11.37
CA ASN A 151 1.00 42.02 10.77
C ASN A 151 2.31 41.37 10.33
N THR A 152 2.50 40.06 10.56
CA THR A 152 3.67 39.31 10.12
C THR A 152 3.34 38.45 8.90
N PRO A 153 4.27 38.24 7.93
CA PRO A 153 4.00 37.39 6.76
C PRO A 153 3.60 35.98 7.15
N THR A 154 4.25 35.39 8.15
CA THR A 154 3.92 34.05 8.67
C THR A 154 2.52 34.02 9.30
N GLY A 155 2.19 35.04 10.11
CA GLY A 155 0.87 35.16 10.72
C GLY A 155 -0.25 35.28 9.68
N GLN A 156 -0.06 36.08 8.65
CA GLN A 156 -1.02 36.23 7.54
C GLN A 156 -1.22 34.89 6.82
N MET A 157 -0.15 34.13 6.56
CA MET A 157 -0.24 32.82 5.93
C MET A 157 -1.02 31.82 6.80
N VAL A 158 -0.73 31.77 8.11
CA VAL A 158 -1.43 30.86 9.04
C VAL A 158 -2.90 31.23 9.17
N ILE A 159 -3.22 32.53 9.24
CA ILE A 159 -4.60 33.03 9.28
C ILE A 159 -5.35 32.64 8.00
N ALA A 160 -4.74 32.79 6.84
CA ALA A 160 -5.33 32.38 5.57
C ALA A 160 -5.62 30.87 5.54
N LEU A 161 -4.67 30.04 6.01
CA LEU A 161 -4.87 28.59 6.12
C LEU A 161 -6.04 28.23 7.05
N LEU A 162 -6.14 28.90 8.21
CA LEU A 162 -7.23 28.68 9.17
C LEU A 162 -8.59 29.14 8.61
N ALA A 163 -8.64 30.29 7.96
CA ALA A 163 -9.89 30.86 7.43
C ALA A 163 -10.41 30.10 6.20
N CYS A 164 -9.52 29.69 5.29
CA CYS A 164 -9.89 29.05 4.03
C CYS A 164 -9.93 27.51 4.11
N GLY A 165 -9.33 26.89 5.13
CA GLY A 165 -9.26 25.43 5.24
C GLY A 165 -8.44 24.74 4.13
N VAL A 166 -7.66 25.49 3.37
CA VAL A 166 -6.82 24.98 2.28
C VAL A 166 -5.51 24.41 2.82
N ARG A 167 -4.88 23.53 2.03
CA ARG A 167 -3.55 23.02 2.37
C ARG A 167 -2.48 24.07 2.06
N ILE A 168 -1.36 24.03 2.81
CA ILE A 168 -0.25 24.97 2.60
C ILE A 168 0.22 24.99 1.14
N TYR A 169 0.29 23.81 0.49
CA TYR A 169 0.67 23.71 -0.91
C TYR A 169 -0.34 24.42 -1.83
N GLU A 170 -1.63 24.30 -1.56
CA GLU A 170 -2.70 24.96 -2.31
C GLU A 170 -2.60 26.47 -2.14
N LEU A 171 -2.42 26.96 -0.91
CA LEU A 171 -2.23 28.38 -0.63
C LEU A 171 -1.03 28.99 -1.37
N LEU A 172 0.11 28.26 -1.40
CA LEU A 172 1.32 28.73 -2.08
C LEU A 172 1.18 28.78 -3.62
N HIS A 173 0.19 28.12 -4.19
CA HIS A 173 -0.07 28.11 -5.63
C HIS A 173 -1.24 28.99 -6.03
N PHE A 174 -1.88 29.71 -5.09
CA PHE A 174 -2.92 30.66 -5.41
C PHE A 174 -2.36 31.80 -6.27
N LYS A 175 -3.11 32.12 -7.32
CA LYS A 175 -2.86 33.25 -8.18
C LYS A 175 -3.88 34.32 -7.93
N HIS A 176 -3.59 35.56 -8.33
CA HIS A 176 -4.50 36.67 -8.18
C HIS A 176 -5.84 36.43 -8.89
N GLU A 177 -5.84 35.68 -9.99
CA GLU A 177 -7.03 35.31 -10.77
C GLU A 177 -7.97 34.32 -10.05
N ASP A 178 -7.47 33.62 -9.01
CA ASP A 178 -8.29 32.69 -8.20
C ASP A 178 -9.17 33.42 -7.17
N PHE A 179 -8.95 34.70 -6.96
CA PHE A 179 -9.75 35.55 -6.06
C PHE A 179 -10.87 36.23 -6.82
N HIS A 180 -12.05 35.60 -6.88
CA HIS A 180 -13.26 36.22 -7.39
C HIS A 180 -13.92 37.02 -6.28
N ARG A 181 -14.11 38.35 -6.49
CA ARG A 181 -15.01 39.14 -5.67
C ARG A 181 -16.45 38.83 -6.11
N THR A 182 -17.20 38.16 -5.25
CA THR A 182 -18.66 38.10 -5.34
C THR A 182 -19.28 39.42 -4.88
#